data_222dece667d3cf4d46fbfaf639419025
#
_entry.id   222dece667d3cf4d46fbfaf639419025
#
_cell.length_a   1.000
_cell.length_b   1.000
_cell.length_c   1.000
_cell.angle_alpha   90.00
_cell.angle_beta   90.00
_cell.angle_gamma   90.00
#
_symmetry.space_group_name_H-M   'P 1'
#
loop_
_entity.id
_entity.type
_entity.pdbx_description
1 polymer ?
#
loop_
_entity_poly.entity_id
_entity_poly.type
_entity_poly.pdbx_seq_one_letter_code
_entity_poly.pdbx_strand_id
1 'polypeptide(L)'
;MPRVTVAQVGVDQINEAFDTNSVTAWDPVWAVLSIVIGIVVGRFTRRAIRRYGHRASIPPNVIDLIGTIAMWTIVSFSVVVALTFIGFTAAPLIIFTAIVAIILVVGGRSLIENFGAGVMLQARAPFEPGDEITSDDYTGEVLEVNSRVVVIQTLDNRRVYMPNTYVLQSPIVNLTHDAYRIGEVVVDVAYGSDLEVALSSILAAVKAAPEILDDPTAVVEIRGFAESGVTIRVRYAHESDILSEWAATNAAAMAVYTGLRGAGVTIPFPQRTLWWGTGSPGRDEPGKSMDAD
;
A
#
# COMPACT_ATOMS: atom_id res chain seq x y z
N MET A 1 -5.91 -59.26 34.40
CA MET A 1 -6.01 -58.13 33.47
C MET A 1 -6.67 -58.65 32.21
N PRO A 2 -7.89 -58.25 31.87
CA PRO A 2 -8.55 -58.69 30.63
C PRO A 2 -7.85 -58.06 29.44
N ARG A 3 -7.43 -58.86 28.48
CA ARG A 3 -6.94 -58.37 27.16
C ARG A 3 -8.13 -57.85 26.39
N VAL A 4 -8.31 -56.52 26.41
CA VAL A 4 -9.24 -55.87 25.46
C VAL A 4 -8.62 -55.98 24.06
N THR A 5 -9.21 -56.78 23.22
CA THR A 5 -8.74 -56.96 21.84
C THR A 5 -9.09 -55.73 21.03
N VAL A 6 -8.16 -55.25 20.16
CA VAL A 6 -8.31 -54.07 19.30
C VAL A 6 -9.62 -54.10 18.50
N ALA A 7 -10.15 -55.32 18.19
CA ALA A 7 -11.44 -55.53 17.54
C ALA A 7 -12.64 -55.15 18.45
N GLN A 8 -12.57 -55.30 19.77
CA GLN A 8 -13.66 -54.88 20.68
C GLN A 8 -13.74 -53.38 20.82
N VAL A 9 -12.60 -52.67 20.85
CA VAL A 9 -12.58 -51.18 20.86
C VAL A 9 -13.24 -50.60 19.58
N GLY A 10 -13.00 -51.23 18.43
CA GLY A 10 -13.62 -50.81 17.18
C GLY A 10 -15.11 -51.04 17.14
N VAL A 11 -15.61 -52.13 17.68
CA VAL A 11 -17.06 -52.48 17.73
C VAL A 11 -17.77 -51.57 18.73
N ASP A 12 -17.18 -51.26 19.87
CA ASP A 12 -17.76 -50.39 20.88
C ASP A 12 -17.83 -48.93 20.35
N GLN A 13 -16.84 -48.45 19.62
CA GLN A 13 -16.86 -47.13 18.95
C GLN A 13 -17.91 -47.06 17.85
N ILE A 14 -18.14 -48.15 17.11
CA ILE A 14 -19.20 -48.23 16.12
C ILE A 14 -20.59 -48.23 16.78
N ASN A 15 -20.74 -48.95 17.89
CA ASN A 15 -22.04 -49.00 18.61
C ASN A 15 -22.34 -47.66 19.31
N GLU A 16 -21.33 -46.95 19.82
CA GLU A 16 -21.50 -45.57 20.32
C GLU A 16 -21.88 -44.56 19.22
N ALA A 17 -21.47 -44.83 17.98
CA ALA A 17 -21.83 -44.01 16.83
C ALA A 17 -23.28 -44.25 16.34
N PHE A 18 -23.86 -45.43 16.68
CA PHE A 18 -25.23 -45.80 16.33
C PHE A 18 -26.08 -45.98 17.60
N ASP A 19 -26.89 -45.00 17.95
CA ASP A 19 -27.92 -45.16 18.97
C ASP A 19 -29.15 -45.83 18.33
N THR A 20 -29.03 -47.16 18.15
CA THR A 20 -30.05 -47.96 17.51
C THR A 20 -31.33 -48.13 18.35
N ASN A 21 -31.34 -47.68 19.59
CA ASN A 21 -32.49 -47.83 20.51
C ASN A 21 -33.59 -46.74 20.29
N SER A 22 -33.35 -45.74 19.43
CA SER A 22 -34.26 -44.62 19.19
C SER A 22 -34.89 -44.61 17.80
N VAL A 23 -34.56 -45.58 16.90
CA VAL A 23 -35.01 -45.53 15.52
C VAL A 23 -36.46 -46.00 15.40
N THR A 24 -37.35 -45.10 15.02
CA THR A 24 -38.77 -45.36 14.76
C THR A 24 -38.99 -45.72 13.29
N ALA A 25 -40.06 -46.47 12.97
CA ALA A 25 -40.37 -46.85 11.58
C ALA A 25 -40.54 -45.65 10.62
N TRP A 26 -40.73 -44.46 11.14
CA TRP A 26 -40.85 -43.19 10.37
C TRP A 26 -39.53 -42.47 10.11
N ASP A 27 -38.44 -42.81 10.79
CA ASP A 27 -37.17 -42.11 10.68
C ASP A 27 -36.51 -42.20 9.30
N PRO A 28 -36.58 -43.33 8.58
CA PRO A 28 -36.14 -43.38 7.18
C PRO A 28 -36.93 -42.43 6.27
N VAL A 29 -38.22 -42.23 6.56
CA VAL A 29 -39.05 -41.26 5.81
C VAL A 29 -38.59 -39.84 6.04
N TRP A 30 -38.28 -39.46 7.31
CA TRP A 30 -37.73 -38.15 7.65
C TRP A 30 -36.33 -37.96 7.06
N ALA A 31 -35.51 -38.97 7.02
CA ALA A 31 -34.19 -38.93 6.40
C ALA A 31 -34.30 -38.62 4.88
N VAL A 32 -35.15 -39.34 4.16
CA VAL A 32 -35.39 -39.07 2.74
C VAL A 32 -35.99 -37.69 2.52
N LEU A 33 -36.95 -37.30 3.37
CA LEU A 33 -37.60 -35.99 3.28
C LEU A 33 -36.58 -34.83 3.47
N SER A 34 -35.68 -34.98 4.43
CA SER A 34 -34.63 -33.97 4.66
C SER A 34 -33.72 -33.79 3.44
N ILE A 35 -33.30 -34.84 2.77
CA ILE A 35 -32.49 -34.78 1.54
C ILE A 35 -33.29 -34.12 0.41
N VAL A 36 -34.56 -34.47 0.23
CA VAL A 36 -35.43 -33.87 -0.80
C VAL A 36 -35.58 -32.36 -0.55
N ILE A 37 -35.86 -31.98 0.70
CA ILE A 37 -35.94 -30.57 1.10
C ILE A 37 -34.60 -29.86 0.81
N GLY A 38 -33.46 -30.47 1.18
CA GLY A 38 -32.14 -29.90 0.91
C GLY A 38 -31.88 -29.67 -0.58
N ILE A 39 -32.25 -30.61 -1.44
CA ILE A 39 -32.14 -30.48 -2.89
C ILE A 39 -33.02 -29.33 -3.41
N VAL A 40 -34.27 -29.25 -2.94
CA VAL A 40 -35.20 -28.19 -3.34
C VAL A 40 -34.72 -26.83 -2.91
N VAL A 41 -34.34 -26.67 -1.63
CA VAL A 41 -33.81 -25.43 -1.05
C VAL A 41 -32.51 -25.06 -1.74
N GLY A 42 -31.60 -26.00 -1.94
CA GLY A 42 -30.32 -25.75 -2.63
C GLY A 42 -30.51 -25.25 -4.07
N ARG A 43 -31.45 -25.89 -4.83
CA ARG A 43 -31.80 -25.44 -6.18
C ARG A 43 -32.44 -24.04 -6.17
N PHE A 44 -33.33 -23.81 -5.22
CA PHE A 44 -33.95 -22.49 -5.06
C PHE A 44 -32.92 -21.40 -4.73
N THR A 45 -32.04 -21.66 -3.78
CA THR A 45 -30.95 -20.76 -3.41
C THR A 45 -30.05 -20.47 -4.61
N ARG A 46 -29.64 -21.49 -5.37
CA ARG A 46 -28.86 -21.29 -6.60
C ARG A 46 -29.59 -20.42 -7.62
N ARG A 47 -30.91 -20.62 -7.81
CA ARG A 47 -31.70 -19.76 -8.71
C ARG A 47 -31.83 -18.34 -8.20
N ALA A 48 -32.01 -18.16 -6.89
CA ALA A 48 -32.05 -16.84 -6.26
C ALA A 48 -30.74 -16.11 -6.45
N ILE A 49 -29.59 -16.73 -6.17
CA ILE A 49 -28.26 -16.16 -6.37
C ILE A 49 -28.05 -15.73 -7.83
N ARG A 50 -28.43 -16.58 -8.79
CA ARG A 50 -28.37 -16.21 -10.21
C ARG A 50 -29.24 -15.00 -10.53
N ARG A 51 -30.49 -14.98 -10.04
CA ARG A 51 -31.43 -13.90 -10.34
C ARG A 51 -31.03 -12.55 -9.77
N TYR A 52 -30.51 -12.53 -8.54
CA TYR A 52 -30.08 -11.29 -7.87
C TYR A 52 -28.64 -10.90 -8.20
N GLY A 53 -27.77 -11.86 -8.46
CA GLY A 53 -26.36 -11.62 -8.80
C GLY A 53 -26.19 -10.85 -10.12
N HIS A 54 -27.06 -11.06 -11.10
CA HIS A 54 -27.06 -10.29 -12.36
C HIS A 54 -27.31 -8.78 -12.17
N ARG A 55 -27.87 -8.36 -11.02
CA ARG A 55 -28.08 -6.94 -10.70
C ARG A 55 -26.83 -6.27 -10.12
N ALA A 56 -25.84 -7.04 -9.69
CA ALA A 56 -24.68 -6.56 -8.94
C ALA A 56 -23.41 -6.42 -9.81
N SER A 57 -23.50 -6.34 -11.13
CA SER A 57 -22.34 -6.23 -12.05
C SER A 57 -21.26 -7.31 -11.85
N ILE A 58 -21.65 -8.48 -11.30
CA ILE A 58 -20.75 -9.61 -11.05
C ILE A 58 -20.67 -10.48 -12.31
N PRO A 59 -19.49 -10.94 -12.74
CA PRO A 59 -19.34 -11.82 -13.88
C PRO A 59 -20.19 -13.10 -13.74
N PRO A 60 -20.89 -13.55 -14.80
CA PRO A 60 -21.80 -14.71 -14.73
C PRO A 60 -21.15 -15.99 -14.19
N ASN A 61 -19.87 -16.20 -14.52
CA ASN A 61 -19.10 -17.35 -14.07
C ASN A 61 -18.95 -17.38 -12.53
N VAL A 62 -18.77 -16.22 -11.90
CA VAL A 62 -18.63 -16.09 -10.44
C VAL A 62 -19.97 -16.34 -9.76
N ILE A 63 -21.07 -15.83 -10.31
CA ILE A 63 -22.42 -16.04 -9.81
C ILE A 63 -22.76 -17.54 -9.85
N ASP A 64 -22.41 -18.20 -10.95
CA ASP A 64 -22.64 -19.63 -11.11
C ASP A 64 -21.83 -20.50 -10.15
N LEU A 65 -20.57 -20.10 -9.91
CA LEU A 65 -19.69 -20.76 -8.94
C LEU A 65 -20.25 -20.64 -7.52
N ILE A 66 -20.57 -19.42 -7.07
CA ILE A 66 -21.15 -19.14 -5.75
C ILE A 66 -22.48 -19.91 -5.57
N GLY A 67 -23.35 -19.86 -6.57
CA GLY A 67 -24.63 -20.57 -6.53
C GLY A 67 -24.48 -22.09 -6.46
N THR A 68 -23.45 -22.62 -7.12
CA THR A 68 -23.14 -24.05 -7.11
C THR A 68 -22.57 -24.50 -5.77
N ILE A 69 -21.63 -23.74 -5.21
CA ILE A 69 -21.05 -23.99 -3.88
C ILE A 69 -22.16 -23.95 -2.82
N ALA A 70 -23.00 -22.91 -2.81
CA ALA A 70 -24.11 -22.77 -1.87
C ALA A 70 -25.09 -23.96 -1.97
N MET A 71 -25.45 -24.39 -3.19
CA MET A 71 -26.30 -25.54 -3.39
C MET A 71 -25.71 -26.82 -2.81
N TRP A 72 -24.45 -27.12 -3.11
CA TRP A 72 -23.80 -28.33 -2.61
C TRP A 72 -23.60 -28.31 -1.09
N THR A 73 -23.31 -27.14 -0.50
CA THR A 73 -23.25 -26.99 0.96
C THR A 73 -24.57 -27.33 1.62
N ILE A 74 -25.70 -26.81 1.09
CA ILE A 74 -27.05 -27.11 1.61
C ILE A 74 -27.39 -28.58 1.45
N VAL A 75 -27.07 -29.17 0.31
CA VAL A 75 -27.35 -30.62 0.05
C VAL A 75 -26.51 -31.50 1.00
N SER A 76 -25.22 -31.19 1.14
CA SER A 76 -24.34 -31.93 2.07
C SER A 76 -24.81 -31.81 3.53
N PHE A 77 -25.22 -30.62 3.95
CA PHE A 77 -25.80 -30.41 5.27
C PHE A 77 -27.06 -31.24 5.48
N SER A 78 -27.97 -31.31 4.47
CA SER A 78 -29.19 -32.12 4.53
C SER A 78 -28.92 -33.61 4.59
N VAL A 79 -27.85 -34.10 3.96
CA VAL A 79 -27.42 -35.50 4.06
C VAL A 79 -26.95 -35.79 5.50
N VAL A 80 -26.15 -34.89 6.12
CA VAL A 80 -25.75 -35.08 7.51
C VAL A 80 -26.94 -35.09 8.46
N VAL A 81 -27.95 -34.21 8.24
CA VAL A 81 -29.19 -34.21 9.01
C VAL A 81 -29.97 -35.55 8.78
N ALA A 82 -30.00 -36.06 7.56
CA ALA A 82 -30.63 -37.36 7.27
C ALA A 82 -30.01 -38.51 8.06
N LEU A 83 -28.66 -38.46 8.23
CA LEU A 83 -27.94 -39.48 9.00
C LEU A 83 -28.36 -39.49 10.48
N THR A 84 -28.70 -38.34 11.07
CA THR A 84 -29.18 -38.30 12.48
C THR A 84 -30.53 -39.00 12.65
N PHE A 85 -31.41 -38.99 11.62
CA PHE A 85 -32.68 -39.73 11.65
C PHE A 85 -32.47 -41.24 11.56
N ILE A 86 -31.35 -41.72 11.00
CA ILE A 86 -31.04 -43.14 10.86
C ILE A 86 -30.26 -43.65 12.11
N GLY A 87 -30.14 -42.83 13.16
CA GLY A 87 -29.48 -43.21 14.42
C GLY A 87 -28.00 -42.81 14.53
N PHE A 88 -27.45 -42.04 13.58
CA PHE A 88 -26.14 -41.45 13.77
C PHE A 88 -26.21 -40.34 14.82
N THR A 89 -25.20 -40.27 15.66
CA THR A 89 -25.09 -39.21 16.65
C THR A 89 -24.96 -37.81 16.02
N ALA A 90 -25.32 -36.76 16.74
CA ALA A 90 -25.20 -35.36 16.23
C ALA A 90 -23.73 -34.91 15.99
N ALA A 91 -22.74 -35.68 16.46
CA ALA A 91 -21.33 -35.34 16.30
C ALA A 91 -20.90 -35.08 14.84
N PRO A 92 -21.27 -35.91 13.84
CA PRO A 92 -20.96 -35.63 12.43
C PRO A 92 -21.52 -34.31 11.93
N LEU A 93 -22.72 -33.91 12.40
CA LEU A 93 -23.34 -32.63 12.03
C LEU A 93 -22.56 -31.44 12.56
N ILE A 94 -22.13 -31.52 13.82
CA ILE A 94 -21.33 -30.48 14.45
C ILE A 94 -19.96 -30.34 13.75
N ILE A 95 -19.29 -31.47 13.50
CA ILE A 95 -17.99 -31.49 12.82
C ILE A 95 -18.12 -30.93 11.39
N PHE A 96 -19.11 -31.36 10.63
CA PHE A 96 -19.37 -30.86 9.27
C PHE A 96 -19.60 -29.35 9.28
N THR A 97 -20.47 -28.86 10.16
CA THR A 97 -20.77 -27.43 10.29
C THR A 97 -19.53 -26.62 10.66
N ALA A 98 -18.72 -27.14 11.60
CA ALA A 98 -17.47 -26.51 12.00
C ALA A 98 -16.45 -26.43 10.84
N ILE A 99 -16.29 -27.50 10.07
CA ILE A 99 -15.41 -27.53 8.90
C ILE A 99 -15.88 -26.51 7.84
N VAL A 100 -17.16 -26.49 7.52
CA VAL A 100 -17.73 -25.54 6.55
C VAL A 100 -17.53 -24.09 7.03
N ALA A 101 -17.79 -23.82 8.31
CA ALA A 101 -17.58 -22.50 8.90
C ALA A 101 -16.11 -22.07 8.80
N ILE A 102 -15.17 -22.95 9.12
CA ILE A 102 -13.72 -22.67 9.01
C ILE A 102 -13.35 -22.36 7.55
N ILE A 103 -13.81 -23.17 6.59
CA ILE A 103 -13.52 -22.95 5.17
C ILE A 103 -14.06 -21.58 4.71
N LEU A 104 -15.28 -21.21 5.12
CA LEU A 104 -15.88 -19.93 4.77
C LEU A 104 -15.16 -18.74 5.40
N VAL A 105 -14.77 -18.87 6.67
CA VAL A 105 -14.01 -17.82 7.39
C VAL A 105 -12.62 -17.62 6.79
N VAL A 106 -11.89 -18.72 6.59
CA VAL A 106 -10.53 -18.66 6.03
C VAL A 106 -10.54 -18.21 4.57
N GLY A 107 -11.45 -18.76 3.76
CA GLY A 107 -11.58 -18.40 2.35
C GLY A 107 -12.12 -16.97 2.12
N GLY A 108 -12.96 -16.48 3.03
CA GLY A 108 -13.54 -15.13 2.98
C GLY A 108 -12.71 -14.04 3.67
N ARG A 109 -11.68 -14.42 4.40
CA ARG A 109 -10.90 -13.51 5.26
C ARG A 109 -10.44 -12.25 4.52
N SER A 110 -9.79 -12.39 3.37
CA SER A 110 -9.28 -11.26 2.59
C SER A 110 -10.39 -10.31 2.12
N LEU A 111 -11.57 -10.84 1.79
CA LEU A 111 -12.73 -10.01 1.40
C LEU A 111 -13.22 -9.16 2.58
N ILE A 112 -13.35 -9.79 3.75
CA ILE A 112 -13.81 -9.13 4.98
C ILE A 112 -12.80 -8.06 5.42
N GLU A 113 -11.50 -8.37 5.39
CA GLU A 113 -10.43 -7.45 5.75
C GLU A 113 -10.41 -6.21 4.83
N ASN A 114 -10.47 -6.41 3.51
CA ASN A 114 -10.48 -5.29 2.56
C ASN A 114 -11.77 -4.46 2.65
N PHE A 115 -12.91 -5.09 2.90
CA PHE A 115 -14.16 -4.37 3.12
C PHE A 115 -14.12 -3.55 4.40
N GLY A 116 -13.66 -4.15 5.51
CA GLY A 116 -13.49 -3.44 6.79
C GLY A 116 -12.50 -2.29 6.69
N ALA A 117 -11.37 -2.49 5.99
CA ALA A 117 -10.41 -1.43 5.71
C ALA A 117 -11.03 -0.31 4.86
N GLY A 118 -11.84 -0.63 3.84
CA GLY A 118 -12.55 0.36 3.03
C GLY A 118 -13.53 1.21 3.82
N VAL A 119 -14.30 0.58 4.72
CA VAL A 119 -15.19 1.31 5.65
C VAL A 119 -14.38 2.23 6.57
N MET A 120 -13.23 1.77 7.09
CA MET A 120 -12.39 2.57 7.96
C MET A 120 -11.73 3.75 7.24
N LEU A 121 -11.25 3.55 6.00
CA LEU A 121 -10.70 4.63 5.17
C LEU A 121 -11.76 5.69 4.88
N GLN A 122 -12.97 5.29 4.51
CA GLN A 122 -14.08 6.22 4.26
C GLN A 122 -14.56 6.93 5.54
N ALA A 123 -14.56 6.25 6.68
CA ALA A 123 -15.01 6.84 7.95
C ALA A 123 -13.98 7.82 8.55
N ARG A 124 -12.68 7.57 8.38
CA ARG A 124 -11.61 8.45 8.85
C ARG A 124 -11.24 9.52 7.83
N ALA A 125 -11.49 9.26 6.55
CA ALA A 125 -11.20 10.09 5.40
C ALA A 125 -9.80 10.77 5.48
N PRO A 126 -8.69 10.00 5.58
CA PRO A 126 -7.34 10.58 5.61
C PRO A 126 -6.99 11.27 4.29
N PHE A 127 -7.73 10.99 3.25
CA PHE A 127 -7.70 11.61 1.93
C PHE A 127 -9.09 11.47 1.28
N GLU A 128 -9.36 12.34 0.30
CA GLU A 128 -10.60 12.35 -0.48
C GLU A 128 -10.29 12.15 -1.97
N PRO A 129 -11.27 11.73 -2.81
CA PRO A 129 -11.10 11.76 -4.25
C PRO A 129 -10.74 13.17 -4.74
N GLY A 130 -9.67 13.27 -5.53
CA GLY A 130 -9.06 14.51 -5.97
C GLY A 130 -7.80 14.90 -5.19
N ASP A 131 -7.54 14.31 -4.03
CA ASP A 131 -6.26 14.50 -3.31
C ASP A 131 -5.13 13.78 -4.03
N GLU A 132 -3.95 14.38 -3.98
CA GLU A 132 -2.70 13.70 -4.36
C GLU A 132 -2.06 13.07 -3.13
N ILE A 133 -1.83 11.77 -3.21
CA ILE A 133 -1.24 11.00 -2.11
C ILE A 133 0.00 10.24 -2.54
N THR A 134 0.88 9.99 -1.57
CA THR A 134 1.94 9.00 -1.68
C THR A 134 1.68 7.88 -0.68
N SER A 135 1.66 6.64 -1.16
CA SER A 135 1.59 5.44 -0.33
C SER A 135 2.63 4.44 -0.82
N ASP A 136 3.64 4.18 0.00
CA ASP A 136 4.88 3.47 -0.38
C ASP A 136 5.49 4.05 -1.68
N ASP A 137 5.63 3.23 -2.72
CA ASP A 137 6.25 3.60 -4.00
C ASP A 137 5.27 4.28 -4.98
N TYR A 138 4.01 4.47 -4.60
CA TYR A 138 2.99 5.00 -5.49
C TYR A 138 2.59 6.42 -5.09
N THR A 139 2.73 7.34 -6.05
CA THR A 139 2.29 8.73 -5.93
C THR A 139 1.33 9.08 -7.04
N GLY A 140 0.23 9.74 -6.72
CA GLY A 140 -0.77 10.18 -7.70
C GLY A 140 -2.05 10.68 -7.09
N GLU A 141 -2.94 11.13 -7.95
CA GLU A 141 -4.27 11.62 -7.60
C GLU A 141 -5.22 10.45 -7.27
N VAL A 142 -5.95 10.56 -6.18
CA VAL A 142 -7.00 9.61 -5.80
C VAL A 142 -8.21 9.81 -6.71
N LEU A 143 -8.51 8.82 -7.55
CA LEU A 143 -9.70 8.86 -8.40
C LEU A 143 -10.94 8.41 -7.66
N GLU A 144 -10.82 7.31 -6.89
CA GLU A 144 -11.96 6.73 -6.16
C GLU A 144 -11.50 5.84 -5.00
N VAL A 145 -12.34 5.77 -3.97
CA VAL A 145 -12.19 4.87 -2.83
C VAL A 145 -13.38 3.91 -2.84
N ASN A 146 -13.14 2.70 -3.31
CA ASN A 146 -14.14 1.65 -3.39
C ASN A 146 -14.18 0.78 -2.12
N SER A 147 -15.16 -0.13 -2.03
CA SER A 147 -15.29 -1.06 -0.89
C SER A 147 -14.11 -2.02 -0.73
N ARG A 148 -13.25 -2.21 -1.74
CA ARG A 148 -12.13 -3.15 -1.71
C ARG A 148 -10.80 -2.58 -2.16
N VAL A 149 -10.81 -1.51 -2.95
CA VAL A 149 -9.62 -0.89 -3.53
C VAL A 149 -9.71 0.63 -3.49
N VAL A 150 -8.57 1.27 -3.32
CA VAL A 150 -8.32 2.67 -3.65
C VAL A 150 -7.70 2.70 -5.04
N VAL A 151 -8.18 3.57 -5.91
CA VAL A 151 -7.64 3.76 -7.26
C VAL A 151 -6.97 5.11 -7.33
N ILE A 152 -5.70 5.13 -7.66
CA ILE A 152 -4.95 6.36 -7.91
C ILE A 152 -4.51 6.45 -9.37
N GLN A 153 -4.36 7.66 -9.87
CA GLN A 153 -3.76 7.96 -11.16
C GLN A 153 -2.40 8.60 -10.95
N THR A 154 -1.36 7.92 -11.40
CA THR A 154 0.01 8.43 -11.33
C THR A 154 0.25 9.52 -12.38
N LEU A 155 1.28 10.34 -12.19
CA LEU A 155 1.62 11.44 -13.11
C LEU A 155 1.97 10.98 -14.53
N ASP A 156 2.43 9.74 -14.69
CA ASP A 156 2.66 9.11 -16.00
C ASP A 156 1.39 8.45 -16.57
N ASN A 157 0.21 8.85 -16.06
CA ASN A 157 -1.11 8.44 -16.53
C ASN A 157 -1.41 6.93 -16.39
N ARG A 158 -0.80 6.23 -15.41
CA ARG A 158 -1.15 4.85 -15.06
C ARG A 158 -2.17 4.83 -13.93
N ARG A 159 -3.07 3.84 -13.97
CA ARG A 159 -3.99 3.57 -12.85
C ARG A 159 -3.44 2.46 -11.98
N VAL A 160 -3.32 2.74 -10.69
CA VAL A 160 -2.88 1.78 -9.68
C VAL A 160 -4.08 1.43 -8.80
N TYR A 161 -4.36 0.13 -8.70
CA TYR A 161 -5.44 -0.43 -7.88
C TYR A 161 -4.82 -1.00 -6.61
N MET A 162 -4.95 -0.29 -5.51
CA MET A 162 -4.39 -0.69 -4.21
C MET A 162 -5.48 -1.32 -3.34
N PRO A 163 -5.30 -2.56 -2.86
CA PRO A 163 -6.22 -3.14 -1.87
C PRO A 163 -6.35 -2.23 -0.64
N ASN A 164 -7.57 -2.05 -0.11
CA ASN A 164 -7.80 -1.16 1.02
C ASN A 164 -6.98 -1.54 2.25
N THR A 165 -6.77 -2.84 2.50
CA THR A 165 -5.91 -3.31 3.60
C THR A 165 -4.46 -2.87 3.43
N TYR A 166 -3.95 -2.86 2.20
CA TYR A 166 -2.60 -2.38 1.90
C TYR A 166 -2.47 -0.90 2.23
N VAL A 167 -3.39 -0.07 1.74
CA VAL A 167 -3.39 1.38 1.98
C VAL A 167 -3.51 1.70 3.48
N LEU A 168 -4.39 0.96 4.21
CA LEU A 168 -4.59 1.19 5.65
C LEU A 168 -3.36 0.81 6.49
N GLN A 169 -2.55 -0.15 6.02
CA GLN A 169 -1.35 -0.64 6.74
C GLN A 169 -0.07 0.11 6.35
N SER A 170 -0.07 0.79 5.21
CA SER A 170 1.06 1.60 4.73
C SER A 170 1.00 3.03 5.25
N PRO A 171 2.14 3.71 5.39
CA PRO A 171 2.15 5.16 5.59
C PRO A 171 1.47 5.87 4.41
N ILE A 172 0.63 6.84 4.72
CA ILE A 172 -0.02 7.69 3.73
C ILE A 172 0.47 9.12 3.94
N VAL A 173 1.03 9.70 2.91
CA VAL A 173 1.36 11.13 2.85
C VAL A 173 0.35 11.78 1.94
N ASN A 174 -0.55 12.60 2.49
CA ASN A 174 -1.47 13.42 1.71
C ASN A 174 -0.73 14.71 1.35
N LEU A 175 -0.54 14.94 0.06
CA LEU A 175 0.25 16.08 -0.45
C LEU A 175 -0.59 17.34 -0.55
N THR A 176 -1.90 17.22 -0.75
CA THR A 176 -2.84 18.31 -1.04
C THR A 176 -3.82 18.62 0.09
N HIS A 177 -3.68 17.93 1.24
CA HIS A 177 -4.54 18.20 2.41
C HIS A 177 -4.44 19.65 2.89
N ASP A 178 -3.22 20.19 2.95
CA ASP A 178 -2.96 21.58 3.31
C ASP A 178 -2.83 22.45 2.06
N ALA A 179 -3.13 23.72 2.17
CA ALA A 179 -3.14 24.65 1.02
C ALA A 179 -1.76 24.91 0.42
N TYR A 180 -0.70 24.68 1.19
CA TYR A 180 0.67 24.89 0.73
C TYR A 180 1.63 23.85 1.28
N ARG A 181 2.77 23.68 0.60
CA ARG A 181 3.90 22.88 1.03
C ARG A 181 5.18 23.72 1.01
N ILE A 182 6.21 23.23 1.69
CA ILE A 182 7.52 23.89 1.74
C ILE A 182 8.49 23.12 0.84
N GLY A 183 8.97 23.81 -0.19
CA GLY A 183 10.07 23.36 -1.03
C GLY A 183 11.43 23.85 -0.51
N GLU A 184 12.50 23.20 -0.95
CA GLU A 184 13.88 23.54 -0.58
C GLU A 184 14.77 23.52 -1.83
N VAL A 185 15.61 24.56 -1.97
CA VAL A 185 16.72 24.59 -2.91
C VAL A 185 18.00 24.87 -2.14
N VAL A 186 19.06 24.16 -2.48
CA VAL A 186 20.38 24.30 -1.86
C VAL A 186 21.39 24.74 -2.91
N VAL A 187 22.24 25.73 -2.56
CA VAL A 187 23.28 26.22 -3.44
C VAL A 187 24.54 26.51 -2.63
N ASP A 188 25.71 26.26 -3.20
CA ASP A 188 26.98 26.66 -2.62
C ASP A 188 27.45 27.99 -3.22
N VAL A 189 27.97 28.88 -2.39
CA VAL A 189 28.67 30.13 -2.79
C VAL A 189 30.12 30.07 -2.38
N ALA A 190 30.99 30.69 -3.17
CA ALA A 190 32.46 30.68 -2.91
C ALA A 190 32.80 31.33 -1.56
N TYR A 191 33.79 30.80 -0.84
CA TYR A 191 34.23 31.31 0.46
C TYR A 191 34.65 32.79 0.48
N GLY A 192 35.08 33.33 -0.67
CA GLY A 192 35.41 34.73 -0.83
C GLY A 192 34.23 35.65 -1.12
N SER A 193 33.01 35.14 -1.19
CA SER A 193 31.81 35.92 -1.48
C SER A 193 31.31 36.67 -0.25
N ASP A 194 30.67 37.82 -0.48
CA ASP A 194 29.90 38.51 0.54
C ASP A 194 28.60 37.76 0.81
N LEU A 195 28.53 37.13 1.99
CA LEU A 195 27.37 36.29 2.34
C LEU A 195 26.10 37.10 2.60
N GLU A 196 26.22 38.34 3.11
CA GLU A 196 25.06 39.21 3.35
C GLU A 196 24.42 39.60 2.01
N VAL A 197 25.26 39.96 1.05
CA VAL A 197 24.83 40.27 -0.33
C VAL A 197 24.23 39.01 -0.97
N ALA A 198 24.82 37.84 -0.80
CA ALA A 198 24.31 36.61 -1.33
C ALA A 198 22.93 36.28 -0.76
N LEU A 199 22.77 36.28 0.57
CA LEU A 199 21.51 35.97 1.23
C LEU A 199 20.39 36.95 0.84
N SER A 200 20.68 38.25 0.83
CA SER A 200 19.70 39.30 0.49
C SER A 200 19.28 39.25 -0.97
N SER A 201 20.20 39.02 -1.90
CA SER A 201 19.89 38.93 -3.33
C SER A 201 19.12 37.68 -3.68
N ILE A 202 19.41 36.51 -3.07
CA ILE A 202 18.61 35.29 -3.21
C ILE A 202 17.19 35.54 -2.70
N LEU A 203 17.06 36.09 -1.48
CA LEU A 203 15.74 36.34 -0.88
C LEU A 203 14.88 37.25 -1.75
N ALA A 204 15.46 38.35 -2.27
CA ALA A 204 14.76 39.28 -3.14
C ALA A 204 14.33 38.63 -4.44
N ALA A 205 15.17 37.80 -5.06
CA ALA A 205 14.86 37.13 -6.32
C ALA A 205 13.81 36.03 -6.13
N VAL A 206 13.91 35.25 -5.04
CA VAL A 206 12.94 34.19 -4.74
C VAL A 206 11.54 34.76 -4.45
N LYS A 207 11.45 35.86 -3.70
CA LYS A 207 10.18 36.54 -3.45
C LYS A 207 9.53 37.15 -4.69
N ALA A 208 10.30 37.42 -5.73
CA ALA A 208 9.80 37.97 -6.98
C ALA A 208 9.25 36.89 -7.94
N ALA A 209 9.44 35.60 -7.62
CA ALA A 209 8.97 34.49 -8.45
C ALA A 209 7.48 34.23 -8.21
N PRO A 210 6.64 34.25 -9.24
CA PRO A 210 5.17 34.16 -9.09
C PRO A 210 4.67 32.79 -8.63
N GLU A 211 5.49 31.74 -8.78
CA GLU A 211 5.18 30.36 -8.33
C GLU A 211 5.43 30.15 -6.84
N ILE A 212 6.02 31.16 -6.15
CA ILE A 212 6.35 31.12 -4.73
C ILE A 212 5.36 31.97 -3.97
N LEU A 213 4.79 31.39 -2.91
CA LEU A 213 3.81 32.08 -2.07
C LEU A 213 4.50 33.08 -1.14
N ASP A 214 3.84 34.23 -0.92
CA ASP A 214 4.33 35.26 -0.02
C ASP A 214 4.15 34.90 1.46
N ASP A 215 3.17 34.07 1.77
CA ASP A 215 2.85 33.62 3.12
C ASP A 215 2.69 32.09 3.15
N PRO A 216 3.51 31.36 3.92
CA PRO A 216 4.65 31.85 4.68
C PRO A 216 5.81 32.32 3.81
N THR A 217 6.44 33.40 4.23
CA THR A 217 7.53 34.03 3.47
C THR A 217 8.74 33.10 3.32
N ALA A 218 9.43 33.22 2.18
CA ALA A 218 10.66 32.47 1.94
C ALA A 218 11.75 32.80 2.97
N VAL A 219 12.53 31.78 3.32
CA VAL A 219 13.65 31.88 4.28
C VAL A 219 14.95 31.46 3.59
N VAL A 220 15.97 32.30 3.70
CA VAL A 220 17.29 32.01 3.16
C VAL A 220 18.29 32.02 4.33
N GLU A 221 18.99 30.91 4.52
CA GLU A 221 19.88 30.72 5.66
C GLU A 221 21.16 29.96 5.27
N ILE A 222 22.24 30.17 6.02
CA ILE A 222 23.45 29.38 5.90
C ILE A 222 23.16 28.01 6.51
N ARG A 223 23.29 26.93 5.70
CA ARG A 223 23.17 25.56 6.16
C ARG A 223 24.48 25.02 6.76
N GLY A 224 25.60 25.43 6.20
CA GLY A 224 26.91 24.95 6.63
C GLY A 224 28.05 25.32 5.68
N PHE A 225 29.18 24.68 5.88
CA PHE A 225 30.38 24.87 5.10
C PHE A 225 30.73 23.58 4.36
N ALA A 226 30.77 23.65 3.02
CA ALA A 226 31.09 22.53 2.15
C ALA A 226 32.58 22.55 1.75
N GLU A 227 33.06 21.55 1.01
CA GLU A 227 34.46 21.44 0.59
C GLU A 227 34.93 22.62 -0.26
N SER A 228 34.05 23.25 -1.04
CA SER A 228 34.40 24.27 -2.01
C SER A 228 33.69 25.60 -1.77
N GLY A 229 32.82 25.70 -0.78
CA GLY A 229 32.02 26.90 -0.55
C GLY A 229 31.16 26.84 0.71
N VAL A 230 30.35 27.88 0.89
CA VAL A 230 29.36 28.00 1.94
C VAL A 230 28.01 27.57 1.38
N THR A 231 27.41 26.56 2.00
CA THR A 231 26.09 26.05 1.60
C THR A 231 24.96 26.94 2.13
N ILE A 232 24.19 27.48 1.24
CA ILE A 232 22.98 28.26 1.52
C ILE A 232 21.76 27.40 1.22
N ARG A 233 20.81 27.42 2.15
CA ARG A 233 19.50 26.77 2.01
C ARG A 233 18.42 27.82 1.82
N VAL A 234 17.58 27.58 0.84
CA VAL A 234 16.42 28.43 0.52
C VAL A 234 15.17 27.59 0.70
N ARG A 235 14.31 27.97 1.63
CA ARG A 235 13.00 27.36 1.84
C ARG A 235 11.91 28.32 1.40
N TYR A 236 10.93 27.83 0.69
CA TYR A 236 9.85 28.62 0.12
C TYR A 236 8.54 27.83 0.15
N ALA A 237 7.42 28.53 0.24
CA ALA A 237 6.10 27.95 0.16
C ALA A 237 5.59 27.96 -1.30
N HIS A 238 4.88 26.92 -1.67
CA HIS A 238 4.24 26.74 -2.97
C HIS A 238 2.88 26.04 -2.81
N GLU A 239 2.01 26.11 -3.82
CA GLU A 239 0.78 25.34 -3.85
C GLU A 239 1.05 23.84 -3.74
N SER A 240 0.15 23.12 -3.08
CA SER A 240 0.42 21.77 -2.58
C SER A 240 0.55 20.69 -3.65
N ASP A 241 -0.05 20.88 -4.82
CA ASP A 241 -0.05 19.88 -5.88
C ASP A 241 1.34 19.66 -6.48
N ILE A 242 1.57 18.47 -7.04
CA ILE A 242 2.88 18.04 -7.55
C ILE A 242 3.36 18.89 -8.73
N LEU A 243 2.46 19.33 -9.59
CA LEU A 243 2.83 20.15 -10.75
C LEU A 243 3.28 21.53 -10.30
N SER A 244 2.59 22.13 -9.34
CA SER A 244 2.99 23.38 -8.70
C SER A 244 4.31 23.25 -7.94
N GLU A 245 4.57 22.12 -7.27
CA GLU A 245 5.89 21.84 -6.65
C GLU A 245 7.01 21.86 -7.70
N TRP A 246 6.83 21.22 -8.84
CA TRP A 246 7.85 21.22 -9.90
C TRP A 246 8.07 22.61 -10.50
N ALA A 247 6.97 23.34 -10.74
CA ALA A 247 7.05 24.70 -11.25
C ALA A 247 7.78 25.64 -10.26
N ALA A 248 7.40 25.58 -8.97
CA ALA A 248 8.02 26.37 -7.92
C ALA A 248 9.50 26.01 -7.69
N THR A 249 9.84 24.71 -7.73
CA THR A 249 11.23 24.27 -7.61
C THR A 249 12.10 24.80 -8.74
N ASN A 250 11.62 24.76 -9.97
CA ASN A 250 12.31 25.31 -11.12
C ASN A 250 12.44 26.84 -11.01
N ALA A 251 11.36 27.53 -10.63
CA ALA A 251 11.36 28.99 -10.45
C ALA A 251 12.32 29.42 -9.33
N ALA A 252 12.33 28.73 -8.18
CA ALA A 252 13.25 28.98 -7.08
C ALA A 252 14.72 28.79 -7.50
N ALA A 253 15.04 27.69 -8.20
CA ALA A 253 16.38 27.41 -8.68
C ALA A 253 16.87 28.51 -9.66
N MET A 254 15.99 28.94 -10.59
CA MET A 254 16.30 30.03 -11.51
C MET A 254 16.44 31.39 -10.80
N ALA A 255 15.60 31.67 -9.81
CA ALA A 255 15.69 32.88 -9.00
C ALA A 255 17.00 32.93 -8.20
N VAL A 256 17.38 31.82 -7.56
CA VAL A 256 18.67 31.69 -6.86
C VAL A 256 19.86 31.97 -7.81
N TYR A 257 19.85 31.30 -8.98
CA TYR A 257 20.92 31.48 -9.97
C TYR A 257 21.03 32.93 -10.47
N THR A 258 19.87 33.52 -10.85
CA THR A 258 19.84 34.89 -11.39
C THR A 258 20.16 35.94 -10.32
N GLY A 259 19.69 35.75 -9.07
CA GLY A 259 19.98 36.62 -7.93
C GLY A 259 21.47 36.66 -7.61
N LEU A 260 22.12 35.49 -7.49
CA LEU A 260 23.54 35.38 -7.25
C LEU A 260 24.37 35.99 -8.39
N ARG A 261 24.00 35.67 -9.64
CA ARG A 261 24.68 36.24 -10.82
C ARG A 261 24.55 37.74 -10.91
N GLY A 262 23.36 38.31 -10.64
CA GLY A 262 23.12 39.75 -10.63
C GLY A 262 23.89 40.50 -9.55
N ALA A 263 24.12 39.83 -8.41
CA ALA A 263 24.92 40.36 -7.30
C ALA A 263 26.44 40.15 -7.45
N GLY A 264 26.90 39.49 -8.53
CA GLY A 264 28.31 39.17 -8.72
C GLY A 264 28.85 38.09 -7.77
N VAL A 265 27.98 37.33 -7.15
CA VAL A 265 28.33 36.23 -6.25
C VAL A 265 28.65 34.96 -7.06
N THR A 266 29.81 34.35 -6.77
CA THR A 266 30.28 33.19 -7.52
C THR A 266 29.78 31.88 -6.93
N ILE A 267 29.18 31.05 -7.77
CA ILE A 267 28.92 29.63 -7.49
C ILE A 267 30.25 28.89 -7.75
N PRO A 268 30.85 28.25 -6.74
CA PRO A 268 32.21 27.72 -6.87
C PRO A 268 32.24 26.44 -7.72
N PHE A 269 33.28 26.34 -8.52
CA PHE A 269 33.69 25.05 -9.05
C PHE A 269 34.37 24.23 -7.94
N PRO A 270 34.49 22.91 -8.05
CA PRO A 270 35.25 22.08 -7.12
C PRO A 270 36.67 22.63 -6.96
N GLN A 271 37.06 23.01 -5.72
CA GLN A 271 38.34 23.55 -5.39
C GLN A 271 39.28 22.45 -4.90
N ARG A 272 40.57 22.46 -5.36
CA ARG A 272 41.61 21.55 -4.89
C ARG A 272 42.90 22.30 -4.66
N THR A 273 43.49 22.13 -3.49
CA THR A 273 44.84 22.60 -3.22
C THR A 273 45.85 21.54 -3.65
N LEU A 274 46.70 21.86 -4.60
CA LEU A 274 47.76 20.96 -5.07
C LEU A 274 49.07 21.37 -4.38
N TRP A 275 49.64 20.43 -3.65
CA TRP A 275 50.97 20.59 -3.06
C TRP A 275 52.01 19.93 -3.96
N TRP A 276 52.92 20.72 -4.52
CA TRP A 276 54.04 20.17 -5.26
C TRP A 276 55.15 19.88 -4.23
N GLY A 277 55.41 18.59 -3.98
CA GLY A 277 56.53 18.17 -3.14
C GLY A 277 57.85 18.56 -3.82
N THR A 278 58.76 19.16 -3.08
CA THR A 278 60.11 19.48 -3.53
C THR A 278 61.01 18.25 -3.72
N GLY A 279 60.42 17.07 -3.78
CA GLY A 279 61.06 15.78 -3.98
C GLY A 279 60.29 14.96 -5.06
N SER A 280 60.35 15.38 -6.32
CA SER A 280 60.04 14.46 -7.41
C SER A 280 61.25 13.57 -7.64
N PRO A 281 61.17 12.24 -7.40
CA PRO A 281 62.22 11.34 -7.88
C PRO A 281 62.09 11.29 -9.40
N GLY A 282 63.04 11.85 -10.13
CA GLY A 282 63.17 11.69 -11.56
C GLY A 282 63.13 12.94 -12.41
N ARG A 283 63.86 13.97 -12.07
CA ARG A 283 64.49 14.80 -13.08
C ARG A 283 66.01 14.56 -12.99
N ASP A 284 66.45 13.56 -13.74
CA ASP A 284 67.83 13.49 -14.15
C ASP A 284 68.12 14.79 -14.89
N GLU A 285 68.98 15.65 -14.32
CA GLU A 285 69.58 16.75 -15.06
C GLU A 285 70.40 16.10 -16.24
N PRO A 286 70.08 16.40 -17.49
CA PRO A 286 70.94 15.96 -18.56
C PRO A 286 72.20 16.89 -18.57
N GLY A 287 73.33 16.36 -18.18
CA GLY A 287 74.60 17.00 -18.47
C GLY A 287 75.44 17.45 -17.28
N LYS A 288 75.94 16.53 -16.49
CA LYS A 288 77.30 16.66 -15.93
C LYS A 288 78.12 15.50 -16.47
N SER A 289 78.88 15.78 -17.54
CA SER A 289 79.98 14.97 -17.98
C SER A 289 80.91 14.71 -16.82
N MET A 290 81.13 13.44 -16.49
CA MET A 290 82.31 13.03 -15.73
C MET A 290 83.48 13.24 -16.65
N ASP A 291 84.22 14.37 -16.46
CA ASP A 291 85.60 14.47 -16.89
C ASP A 291 86.44 13.74 -15.87
N ALA A 292 87.17 12.78 -16.41
CA ALA A 292 88.18 12.01 -15.74
C ALA A 292 89.38 12.94 -15.33
N ASP A 293 89.87 12.64 -14.15
CA ASP A 293 91.34 12.48 -13.89
C ASP A 293 91.49 11.49 -12.74
#